data_5aec33d17976352c87beedf2dbe39136
#
_entry.id   5aec33d17976352c87beedf2dbe39136
#
_cell.length_a   1.000
_cell.length_b   1.000
_cell.length_c   1.000
_cell.angle_alpha   90.00
_cell.angle_beta   90.00
_cell.angle_gamma   90.00
#
_symmetry.space_group_name_H-M   'P 1'
#
loop_
_entity.id
_entity.type
_entity.pdbx_description
1 polymer ?
#
loop_
_entity_poly.entity_id
_entity_poly.type
_entity_poly.pdbx_seq_one_letter_code
_entity_poly.pdbx_strand_id
1 'polypeptide(L)'
;ALRRGVLYPMQTFSKAREVDFQAIPCFVEASQATDAALLKSLASEISSKVYELNSENRKFLHLSAVFCCNFANHCFRIGEKLLNEHGGVPFDVMLPLIDETARKLHALSPGEAQTGPAVRWDENVIGMQLGLLSDKPDLQHIYELLSKSIHDDKL
;
A
#
# COMPACT_ATOMS: atom_id res chain seq x y z
N ALA A 1 -28.33 -23.87 -10.85
CA ALA A 1 -27.53 -23.01 -9.94
C ALA A 1 -27.38 -21.62 -10.55
N LEU A 2 -27.40 -20.56 -9.75
CA LEU A 2 -27.20 -19.19 -10.22
C LEU A 2 -25.76 -19.02 -10.72
N ARG A 3 -25.57 -18.57 -11.96
CA ARG A 3 -24.27 -18.23 -12.50
C ARG A 3 -23.76 -16.95 -11.86
N ARG A 4 -22.54 -16.96 -11.36
CA ARG A 4 -21.92 -15.82 -10.66
C ARG A 4 -20.48 -15.66 -11.14
N GLY A 5 -20.04 -14.41 -11.23
CA GLY A 5 -18.66 -14.08 -11.53
C GLY A 5 -18.25 -12.76 -10.91
N VAL A 6 -16.95 -12.56 -10.80
CA VAL A 6 -16.31 -11.35 -10.29
C VAL A 6 -15.28 -10.90 -11.31
N LEU A 7 -15.26 -9.61 -11.57
CA LEU A 7 -14.15 -8.91 -12.22
C LEU A 7 -13.68 -7.81 -11.24
N TYR A 8 -12.44 -7.90 -10.78
CA TYR A 8 -11.88 -7.05 -9.74
C TYR A 8 -10.63 -6.33 -10.24
N PRO A 9 -10.75 -5.06 -10.68
CA PRO A 9 -9.57 -4.23 -10.98
C PRO A 9 -8.86 -3.83 -9.70
N MET A 10 -7.54 -4.05 -9.64
CA MET A 10 -6.71 -3.70 -8.49
C MET A 10 -6.18 -2.27 -8.64
N GLN A 11 -6.99 -1.30 -8.23
CA GLN A 11 -6.62 0.12 -8.27
C GLN A 11 -7.40 0.91 -7.22
N THR A 12 -6.83 2.04 -6.80
CA THR A 12 -7.55 3.09 -6.07
C THR A 12 -8.16 4.06 -7.08
N PHE A 13 -9.48 4.25 -7.04
CA PHE A 13 -10.20 5.10 -7.96
C PHE A 13 -10.62 6.40 -7.31
N SER A 14 -10.40 7.52 -7.98
CA SER A 14 -10.96 8.81 -7.61
C SER A 14 -11.70 9.43 -8.81
N LYS A 15 -12.82 10.11 -8.55
CA LYS A 15 -13.67 10.68 -9.60
C LYS A 15 -12.96 11.72 -10.49
N ALA A 16 -11.90 12.34 -9.97
CA ALA A 16 -11.21 13.45 -10.62
C ALA A 16 -9.98 13.03 -11.45
N ARG A 17 -9.63 11.73 -11.48
CA ARG A 17 -8.44 11.25 -12.20
C ARG A 17 -8.82 10.20 -13.23
N GLU A 18 -8.38 10.45 -14.45
CA GLU A 18 -8.36 9.40 -15.47
C GLU A 18 -7.33 8.33 -15.10
N VAL A 19 -7.65 7.09 -15.36
CA VAL A 19 -6.80 5.94 -15.13
C VAL A 19 -6.55 5.19 -16.43
N ASP A 20 -5.32 4.77 -16.64
CA ASP A 20 -4.97 3.87 -17.74
C ASP A 20 -5.32 2.43 -17.33
N PHE A 21 -6.48 1.95 -17.76
CA PHE A 21 -6.92 0.59 -17.47
C PHE A 21 -6.00 -0.49 -18.03
N GLN A 22 -5.25 -0.21 -19.12
CA GLN A 22 -4.28 -1.16 -19.66
C GLN A 22 -3.17 -1.51 -18.66
N ALA A 23 -2.83 -0.59 -17.77
CA ALA A 23 -1.83 -0.81 -16.72
C ALA A 23 -2.38 -1.47 -15.46
N ILE A 24 -3.73 -1.51 -15.28
CA ILE A 24 -4.37 -1.98 -14.04
C ILE A 24 -4.53 -3.50 -14.07
N PRO A 25 -3.93 -4.27 -13.13
CA PRO A 25 -4.20 -5.70 -13.02
C PRO A 25 -5.68 -5.98 -12.71
N CYS A 26 -6.28 -6.89 -13.46
CA CYS A 26 -7.66 -7.36 -13.25
C CYS A 26 -7.65 -8.82 -12.79
N PHE A 27 -8.46 -9.11 -11.77
CA PHE A 27 -8.62 -10.45 -11.23
C PHE A 27 -10.03 -10.94 -11.49
N VAL A 28 -10.16 -12.17 -12.03
CA VAL A 28 -11.44 -12.76 -12.38
C VAL A 28 -11.69 -14.07 -11.64
N GLU A 29 -12.95 -14.33 -11.34
CA GLU A 29 -13.44 -15.58 -10.76
C GLU A 29 -14.85 -15.84 -11.27
N ALA A 30 -15.21 -17.09 -11.50
CA ALA A 30 -16.59 -17.47 -11.81
C ALA A 30 -16.95 -18.84 -11.25
N SER A 31 -18.26 -19.07 -11.08
CA SER A 31 -18.80 -20.36 -10.62
C SER A 31 -18.70 -21.48 -11.65
N GLN A 32 -18.44 -21.15 -12.93
CA GLN A 32 -18.27 -22.08 -14.05
C GLN A 32 -17.07 -21.68 -14.90
N ALA A 33 -16.33 -22.66 -15.41
CA ALA A 33 -15.14 -22.44 -16.23
C ALA A 33 -15.42 -21.61 -17.49
N THR A 34 -16.58 -21.84 -18.15
CA THR A 34 -17.01 -21.06 -19.29
C THR A 34 -17.21 -19.59 -19.01
N ASP A 35 -17.72 -19.27 -17.82
CA ASP A 35 -17.91 -17.88 -17.37
C ASP A 35 -16.59 -17.24 -16.97
N ALA A 36 -15.66 -18.00 -16.37
CA ALA A 36 -14.31 -17.53 -16.08
C ALA A 36 -13.57 -17.16 -17.37
N ALA A 37 -13.65 -18.00 -18.40
CA ALA A 37 -13.06 -17.74 -19.71
C ALA A 37 -13.66 -16.47 -20.35
N LEU A 38 -14.99 -16.30 -20.30
CA LEU A 38 -15.66 -15.11 -20.78
C LEU A 38 -15.20 -13.83 -20.05
N LEU A 39 -15.18 -13.87 -18.71
CA LEU A 39 -14.73 -12.72 -17.91
C LEU A 39 -13.26 -12.40 -18.18
N LYS A 40 -12.42 -13.41 -18.37
CA LYS A 40 -11.01 -13.22 -18.71
C LYS A 40 -10.86 -12.55 -20.09
N SER A 41 -11.63 -12.98 -21.08
CA SER A 41 -11.66 -12.34 -22.41
C SER A 41 -12.09 -10.88 -22.31
N LEU A 42 -13.19 -10.59 -21.61
CA LEU A 42 -13.67 -9.21 -21.41
C LEU A 42 -12.64 -8.34 -20.67
N ALA A 43 -12.03 -8.87 -19.62
CA ALA A 43 -11.01 -8.14 -18.88
C ALA A 43 -9.78 -7.85 -19.75
N SER A 44 -9.40 -8.75 -20.66
CA SER A 44 -8.26 -8.57 -21.56
C SER A 44 -8.47 -7.49 -22.62
N GLU A 45 -9.71 -7.08 -22.89
CA GLU A 45 -9.99 -5.93 -23.77
C GLU A 45 -9.62 -4.59 -23.11
N ILE A 46 -9.63 -4.53 -21.77
CA ILE A 46 -9.40 -3.30 -21.02
C ILE A 46 -8.08 -3.30 -20.23
N SER A 47 -7.48 -4.46 -19.98
CA SER A 47 -6.25 -4.61 -19.20
C SER A 47 -5.26 -5.57 -19.84
N SER A 48 -3.98 -5.22 -19.84
CA SER A 48 -2.91 -6.11 -20.29
C SER A 48 -2.52 -7.18 -19.26
N LYS A 49 -3.08 -7.13 -18.04
CA LYS A 49 -2.72 -8.01 -16.91
C LYS A 49 -3.97 -8.61 -16.31
N VAL A 50 -4.35 -9.81 -16.74
CA VAL A 50 -5.54 -10.50 -16.24
C VAL A 50 -5.16 -11.83 -15.59
N TYR A 51 -5.62 -12.03 -14.36
CA TYR A 51 -5.32 -13.19 -13.52
C TYR A 51 -6.61 -13.85 -13.04
N GLU A 52 -6.61 -15.18 -12.94
CA GLU A 52 -7.66 -15.90 -12.24
C GLU A 52 -7.29 -16.00 -10.75
N LEU A 53 -8.22 -15.61 -9.88
CA LEU A 53 -8.00 -15.61 -8.44
C LEU A 53 -9.32 -15.90 -7.72
N ASN A 54 -9.32 -16.94 -6.89
CA ASN A 54 -10.49 -17.31 -6.10
C ASN A 54 -10.77 -16.32 -4.95
N SER A 55 -11.98 -16.40 -4.40
CA SER A 55 -12.44 -15.51 -3.33
C SER A 55 -11.56 -15.53 -2.10
N GLU A 56 -11.01 -16.70 -1.70
CA GLU A 56 -10.15 -16.80 -0.51
C GLU A 56 -8.83 -16.02 -0.72
N ASN A 57 -8.17 -16.23 -1.83
CA ASN A 57 -6.92 -15.54 -2.14
C ASN A 57 -7.16 -14.04 -2.44
N ARG A 58 -8.31 -13.66 -2.97
CA ARG A 58 -8.67 -12.25 -3.20
C ARG A 58 -8.80 -11.46 -1.89
N LYS A 59 -9.18 -12.11 -0.77
CA LYS A 59 -9.17 -11.45 0.54
C LYS A 59 -7.77 -11.01 0.94
N PHE A 60 -6.77 -11.86 0.73
CA PHE A 60 -5.36 -11.52 1.02
C PHE A 60 -4.81 -10.49 0.04
N LEU A 61 -5.17 -10.56 -1.23
CA LEU A 61 -4.83 -9.54 -2.22
C LEU A 61 -5.37 -8.16 -1.78
N HIS A 62 -6.64 -8.10 -1.36
CA HIS A 62 -7.24 -6.86 -0.84
C HIS A 62 -6.56 -6.38 0.44
N LEU A 63 -6.26 -7.29 1.38
CA LEU A 63 -5.52 -6.96 2.61
C LEU A 63 -4.13 -6.38 2.28
N SER A 64 -3.43 -6.96 1.32
CA SER A 64 -2.15 -6.41 0.84
C SER A 64 -2.30 -5.00 0.28
N ALA A 65 -3.37 -4.73 -0.48
CA ALA A 65 -3.65 -3.39 -0.97
C ALA A 65 -3.96 -2.38 0.15
N VAL A 66 -4.58 -2.81 1.24
CA VAL A 66 -4.78 -1.96 2.43
C VAL A 66 -3.44 -1.51 2.99
N PHE A 67 -2.47 -2.42 3.15
CA PHE A 67 -1.12 -2.06 3.60
C PHE A 67 -0.41 -1.15 2.60
N CYS A 68 -0.37 -1.52 1.32
CA CYS A 68 0.39 -0.80 0.31
C CYS A 68 -0.20 0.56 -0.09
N CYS A 69 -1.48 0.78 0.13
CA CYS A 69 -2.18 2.00 -0.29
C CYS A 69 -2.79 2.76 0.89
N ASN A 70 -3.74 2.15 1.62
CA ASN A 70 -4.50 2.88 2.64
C ASN A 70 -3.64 3.26 3.85
N PHE A 71 -2.86 2.31 4.37
CA PHE A 71 -1.98 2.59 5.52
C PHE A 71 -0.80 3.48 5.13
N ALA A 72 -0.22 3.27 3.95
CA ALA A 72 0.82 4.17 3.43
C ALA A 72 0.30 5.61 3.32
N ASN A 73 -0.89 5.82 2.74
CA ASN A 73 -1.50 7.15 2.67
C ASN A 73 -1.79 7.74 4.08
N HIS A 74 -2.17 6.91 5.04
CA HIS A 74 -2.36 7.36 6.43
C HIS A 74 -1.03 7.80 7.05
N CYS A 75 0.07 7.10 6.78
CA CYS A 75 1.42 7.54 7.20
C CYS A 75 1.79 8.90 6.59
N PHE A 76 1.46 9.16 5.31
CA PHE A 76 1.65 10.47 4.69
C PHE A 76 0.84 11.56 5.42
N ARG A 77 -0.42 11.26 5.79
CA ARG A 77 -1.25 12.19 6.57
C ARG A 77 -0.69 12.47 7.97
N ILE A 78 -0.09 11.48 8.63
CA ILE A 78 0.62 11.68 9.90
C ILE A 78 1.80 12.64 9.70
N GLY A 79 2.60 12.42 8.67
CA GLY A 79 3.72 13.30 8.32
C GLY A 79 3.27 14.74 8.05
N GLU A 80 2.20 14.93 7.27
CA GLU A 80 1.60 16.25 7.02
C GLU A 80 1.21 16.97 8.32
N LYS A 81 0.53 16.27 9.24
CA LYS A 81 0.14 16.84 10.53
C LYS A 81 1.34 17.29 11.36
N LEU A 82 2.37 16.45 11.45
CA LEU A 82 3.59 16.77 12.20
C LEU A 82 4.31 17.99 11.62
N LEU A 83 4.39 18.12 10.30
CA LEU A 83 4.96 19.30 9.63
C LEU A 83 4.16 20.57 9.95
N ASN A 84 2.83 20.50 9.87
CA ASN A 84 1.97 21.65 10.14
C ASN A 84 2.03 22.10 11.61
N GLU A 85 2.16 21.15 12.55
CA GLU A 85 2.22 21.44 13.98
C GLU A 85 3.60 21.98 14.42
N HIS A 86 4.68 21.59 13.74
CA HIS A 86 6.05 21.84 14.18
C HIS A 86 6.92 22.59 13.15
N GLY A 87 6.40 23.59 12.50
CA GLY A 87 7.23 24.43 11.64
C GLY A 87 6.52 25.01 10.42
N GLY A 88 5.29 24.58 10.15
CA GLY A 88 4.51 25.09 9.03
C GLY A 88 5.14 24.82 7.65
N VAL A 89 5.98 23.81 7.56
CA VAL A 89 6.59 23.41 6.29
C VAL A 89 5.51 22.72 5.44
N PRO A 90 5.30 23.13 4.18
CA PRO A 90 4.28 22.54 3.33
C PRO A 90 4.62 21.09 2.98
N PHE A 91 3.58 20.25 2.87
CA PHE A 91 3.73 18.80 2.68
C PHE A 91 4.43 18.42 1.35
N ASP A 92 4.39 19.29 0.35
CA ASP A 92 5.00 19.05 -0.96
C ASP A 92 6.51 18.81 -0.89
N VAL A 93 7.20 19.28 0.16
CA VAL A 93 8.63 18.98 0.39
C VAL A 93 8.89 17.49 0.60
N MET A 94 7.88 16.71 0.96
CA MET A 94 7.96 15.25 1.13
C MET A 94 7.72 14.48 -0.18
N LEU A 95 7.13 15.10 -1.21
CA LEU A 95 6.79 14.40 -2.45
C LEU A 95 8.00 13.75 -3.12
N PRO A 96 9.18 14.39 -3.24
CA PRO A 96 10.35 13.73 -3.84
C PRO A 96 10.80 12.48 -3.08
N LEU A 97 10.67 12.48 -1.74
CA LEU A 97 11.01 11.33 -0.90
C LEU A 97 9.99 10.19 -1.08
N ILE A 98 8.70 10.52 -1.16
CA ILE A 98 7.61 9.55 -1.39
C ILE A 98 7.78 8.91 -2.76
N ASP A 99 8.02 9.71 -3.80
CA ASP A 99 8.22 9.24 -5.17
C ASP A 99 9.44 8.31 -5.27
N GLU A 100 10.54 8.67 -4.60
CA GLU A 100 11.75 7.82 -4.58
C GLU A 100 11.50 6.50 -3.85
N THR A 101 10.76 6.52 -2.75
CA THR A 101 10.37 5.31 -2.00
C THR A 101 9.57 4.36 -2.88
N ALA A 102 8.60 4.87 -3.63
CA ALA A 102 7.81 4.08 -4.57
C ALA A 102 8.64 3.62 -5.79
N ARG A 103 9.53 4.47 -6.32
CA ARG A 103 10.36 4.18 -7.49
C ARG A 103 11.33 3.04 -7.24
N LYS A 104 11.91 2.95 -6.04
CA LYS A 104 12.83 1.85 -5.67
C LYS A 104 12.18 0.47 -5.81
N LEU A 105 10.87 0.35 -5.60
CA LEU A 105 10.14 -0.91 -5.71
C LEU A 105 10.06 -1.47 -7.14
N HIS A 106 10.42 -0.68 -8.16
CA HIS A 106 10.53 -1.19 -9.53
C HIS A 106 11.83 -1.97 -9.78
N ALA A 107 12.84 -1.83 -8.91
CA ALA A 107 14.15 -2.45 -9.06
C ALA A 107 14.53 -3.34 -7.87
N LEU A 108 13.97 -3.11 -6.70
CA LEU A 108 14.28 -3.80 -5.45
C LEU A 108 13.00 -4.39 -4.85
N SER A 109 13.14 -5.47 -4.11
CA SER A 109 12.06 -5.93 -3.24
C SER A 109 11.81 -4.94 -2.09
N PRO A 110 10.61 -4.91 -1.48
CA PRO A 110 10.34 -4.06 -0.32
C PRO A 110 11.33 -4.20 0.83
N GLY A 111 11.78 -5.42 1.12
CA GLY A 111 12.79 -5.68 2.15
C GLY A 111 14.15 -5.07 1.82
N GLU A 112 14.62 -5.22 0.57
CA GLU A 112 15.89 -4.64 0.11
C GLU A 112 15.83 -3.11 0.04
N ALA A 113 14.66 -2.53 -0.25
CA ALA A 113 14.44 -1.09 -0.31
C ALA A 113 14.31 -0.45 1.08
N GLN A 114 14.09 -1.24 2.15
CA GLN A 114 13.84 -0.75 3.49
C GLN A 114 15.07 -0.05 4.07
N THR A 115 14.87 1.14 4.60
CA THR A 115 15.91 1.97 5.23
C THR A 115 15.40 2.57 6.54
N GLY A 116 16.24 3.29 7.25
CA GLY A 116 15.87 4.05 8.43
C GLY A 116 16.45 3.49 9.74
N PRO A 117 16.20 4.19 10.87
CA PRO A 117 16.76 3.81 12.17
C PRO A 117 16.24 2.46 12.69
N ALA A 118 15.03 2.08 12.34
CA ALA A 118 14.42 0.83 12.78
C ALA A 118 15.15 -0.41 12.23
N VAL A 119 15.66 -0.38 10.98
CA VAL A 119 16.40 -1.51 10.39
C VAL A 119 17.56 -1.97 11.26
N ARG A 120 18.34 -1.02 11.78
CA ARG A 120 19.52 -1.28 12.63
C ARG A 120 19.25 -1.13 14.12
N TRP A 121 17.99 -0.89 14.51
CA TRP A 121 17.55 -0.64 15.88
C TRP A 121 18.37 0.44 16.58
N ASP A 122 18.43 1.63 15.98
CA ASP A 122 19.13 2.80 16.53
C ASP A 122 18.35 3.37 17.72
N GLU A 123 18.65 2.85 18.92
CA GLU A 123 17.93 3.19 20.16
C GLU A 123 17.95 4.70 20.46
N ASN A 124 19.04 5.39 20.14
CA ASN A 124 19.16 6.82 20.38
C ASN A 124 18.18 7.62 19.52
N VAL A 125 18.12 7.30 18.23
CA VAL A 125 17.20 7.97 17.29
C VAL A 125 15.75 7.58 17.60
N ILE A 126 15.48 6.31 17.84
CA ILE A 126 14.14 5.80 18.16
C ILE A 126 13.64 6.46 19.45
N GLY A 127 14.45 6.47 20.52
CA GLY A 127 14.10 7.08 21.81
C GLY A 127 13.84 8.60 21.70
N MET A 128 14.67 9.31 20.94
CA MET A 128 14.47 10.74 20.68
C MET A 128 13.13 10.97 19.93
N GLN A 129 12.84 10.21 18.90
CA GLN A 129 11.61 10.36 18.12
C GLN A 129 10.35 9.98 18.91
N LEU A 130 10.43 8.95 19.76
CA LEU A 130 9.37 8.64 20.72
C LEU A 130 9.12 9.77 21.71
N GLY A 131 10.19 10.42 22.17
CA GLY A 131 10.10 11.60 23.04
C GLY A 131 9.35 12.76 22.38
N LEU A 132 9.54 12.98 21.07
CA LEU A 132 8.80 13.99 20.30
C LEU A 132 7.29 13.70 20.20
N LEU A 133 6.89 12.46 20.42
CA LEU A 133 5.48 12.02 20.38
C LEU A 133 4.87 11.82 21.77
N SER A 134 5.53 12.29 22.83
CA SER A 134 5.09 12.05 24.22
C SER A 134 3.68 12.58 24.56
N ASP A 135 3.22 13.61 23.86
CA ASP A 135 1.88 14.18 23.97
C ASP A 135 0.84 13.50 23.05
N LYS A 136 1.25 12.50 22.25
CA LYS A 136 0.45 11.80 21.23
C LYS A 136 0.57 10.27 21.38
N PRO A 137 -0.01 9.67 22.43
CA PRO A 137 0.21 8.26 22.77
C PRO A 137 -0.17 7.29 21.65
N ASP A 138 -1.22 7.57 20.89
CA ASP A 138 -1.62 6.73 19.75
C ASP A 138 -0.58 6.72 18.63
N LEU A 139 0.00 7.88 18.31
CA LEU A 139 1.06 7.98 17.30
C LEU A 139 2.37 7.35 17.80
N GLN A 140 2.69 7.51 19.08
CA GLN A 140 3.82 6.86 19.73
C GLN A 140 3.72 5.34 19.62
N HIS A 141 2.55 4.78 19.87
CA HIS A 141 2.29 3.34 19.75
C HIS A 141 2.40 2.85 18.30
N ILE A 142 1.85 3.59 17.33
CA ILE A 142 2.01 3.28 15.90
C ILE A 142 3.50 3.27 15.51
N TYR A 143 4.25 4.28 15.94
CA TYR A 143 5.69 4.39 15.68
C TYR A 143 6.46 3.18 16.24
N GLU A 144 6.19 2.79 17.49
CA GLU A 144 6.81 1.63 18.13
C GLU A 144 6.50 0.33 17.40
N LEU A 145 5.23 0.09 17.07
CA LEU A 145 4.82 -1.13 16.36
C LEU A 145 5.46 -1.24 14.99
N LEU A 146 5.48 -0.16 14.21
CA LEU A 146 6.10 -0.14 12.90
C LEU A 146 7.63 -0.32 13.00
N SER A 147 8.27 0.37 13.94
CA SER A 147 9.72 0.24 14.15
C SER A 147 10.12 -1.18 14.54
N LYS A 148 9.35 -1.80 15.42
CA LYS A 148 9.57 -3.20 15.81
C LYS A 148 9.33 -4.17 14.64
N SER A 149 8.25 -3.97 13.89
CA SER A 149 7.94 -4.79 12.73
C SER A 149 9.05 -4.72 11.67
N ILE A 150 9.57 -3.53 11.40
CA ILE A 150 10.69 -3.33 10.46
C ILE A 150 11.98 -4.03 10.97
N HIS A 151 12.26 -3.92 12.27
CA HIS A 151 13.48 -4.52 12.85
C HIS A 151 13.43 -6.05 12.83
N ASP A 152 12.29 -6.58 13.24
CA ASP A 152 12.10 -8.02 13.34
C ASP A 152 12.05 -8.71 11.97
N ASP A 153 11.64 -7.99 10.91
CA ASP A 153 11.47 -8.42 9.50
C ASP A 153 11.23 -9.92 9.33
N LYS A 154 10.32 -10.43 10.14
CA LYS A 154 9.92 -11.85 10.17
C LYS A 154 8.51 -12.02 9.62
N LEU A 155 8.07 -11.05 8.82
CA LEU A 155 6.81 -11.10 8.10
C LEU A 155 6.89 -11.99 6.87
#